data_68cfae1821c14d7700f865659ba0c32a
#
_entry.id   68cfae1821c14d7700f865659ba0c32a
#
_cell.length_a   1.000
_cell.length_b   1.000
_cell.length_c   1.000
_cell.angle_alpha   90.00
_cell.angle_beta   90.00
_cell.angle_gamma   90.00
#
_symmetry.space_group_name_H-M   'P 1'
#
loop_
_entity.id
_entity.type
_entity.pdbx_description
1 polymer ?
#
loop_
_entity_poly.entity_id
_entity_poly.type
_entity_poly.pdbx_seq_one_letter_code
_entity_poly.pdbx_strand_id
1 'polypeptide(L)'
;LFKKFLNYYTPKFFATEGLKRSVYDQKFADADHANQFHDLVLLQGSRNAILSMTMGGRRQMYGPESLSKITSPTLVIHGEEDNIIGFERSSVFKENIDNAEIKIYPEIGHLPMYEDPVRTANDIIKFFQDL
;
A
#
# COMPACT_ATOMS: atom_id res chain seq x y z
N LEU A 1 -0.13 5.98 -27.95
CA LEU A 1 -1.30 6.89 -28.02
C LEU A 1 -2.13 6.78 -26.72
N PHE A 2 -2.50 5.59 -26.30
CA PHE A 2 -3.32 5.31 -25.09
C PHE A 2 -2.66 5.84 -23.80
N LYS A 3 -1.35 5.62 -23.59
CA LYS A 3 -0.60 6.14 -22.44
C LYS A 3 -0.62 7.68 -22.37
N LYS A 4 -0.51 8.36 -23.52
CA LYS A 4 -0.62 9.82 -23.58
C LYS A 4 -2.03 10.29 -23.19
N PHE A 5 -3.07 9.59 -23.65
CA PHE A 5 -4.45 9.90 -23.32
C PHE A 5 -4.71 9.80 -21.80
N LEU A 6 -4.25 8.74 -21.14
CA LEU A 6 -4.39 8.54 -19.70
C LEU A 6 -3.68 9.63 -18.87
N ASN A 7 -2.64 10.27 -19.40
CA ASN A 7 -2.00 11.40 -18.75
C ASN A 7 -2.87 12.67 -18.73
N TYR A 8 -3.81 12.78 -19.64
CA TYR A 8 -4.70 13.96 -19.71
C TYR A 8 -6.07 13.71 -19.09
N TYR A 9 -6.53 12.48 -19.14
CA TYR A 9 -7.86 12.13 -18.67
C TYR A 9 -7.83 10.84 -17.84
N THR A 10 -8.17 10.95 -16.57
CA THR A 10 -8.30 9.80 -15.67
C THR A 10 -9.72 9.80 -15.12
N PRO A 11 -10.61 8.93 -15.64
CA PRO A 11 -11.95 8.81 -15.13
C PRO A 11 -11.96 8.48 -13.64
N LYS A 12 -12.83 9.12 -12.88
CA LYS A 12 -13.04 8.86 -11.44
C LYS A 12 -13.31 7.37 -11.15
N PHE A 13 -13.93 6.67 -12.08
CA PHE A 13 -14.17 5.23 -11.99
C PHE A 13 -12.90 4.43 -11.64
N PHE A 14 -11.73 4.77 -12.21
CA PHE A 14 -10.50 4.06 -11.86
C PHE A 14 -10.04 4.27 -10.42
N ALA A 15 -10.22 5.48 -9.89
CA ALA A 15 -9.92 5.77 -8.49
C ALA A 15 -10.90 5.04 -7.57
N THR A 16 -12.19 5.04 -7.90
CA THR A 16 -13.23 4.34 -7.14
C THR A 16 -12.99 2.84 -7.08
N GLU A 17 -12.75 2.21 -8.23
CA GLU A 17 -12.48 0.76 -8.28
C GLU A 17 -11.14 0.39 -7.65
N GLY A 18 -10.13 1.25 -7.79
CA GLY A 18 -8.85 1.10 -7.09
C GLY A 18 -9.03 1.12 -5.58
N LEU A 19 -9.78 2.09 -5.06
CA LEU A 19 -10.06 2.20 -3.63
C LEU A 19 -10.87 1.00 -3.10
N LYS A 20 -11.93 0.59 -3.79
CA LYS A 20 -12.72 -0.59 -3.43
C LYS A 20 -11.88 -1.86 -3.31
N ARG A 21 -10.87 -2.01 -4.17
CA ARG A 21 -9.95 -3.15 -4.12
C ARG A 21 -8.93 -3.06 -3.00
N SER A 22 -8.64 -1.82 -2.57
CA SER A 22 -7.61 -1.55 -1.56
C SER A 22 -8.14 -1.67 -0.14
N VAL A 23 -9.45 -1.66 0.09
CA VAL A 23 -10.04 -1.75 1.42
C VAL A 23 -10.84 -3.04 1.59
N TYR A 24 -10.85 -3.59 2.79
CA TYR A 24 -11.73 -4.69 3.17
C TYR A 24 -13.15 -4.17 3.42
N ASP A 25 -13.30 -3.21 4.34
CA ASP A 25 -14.59 -2.63 4.67
C ASP A 25 -14.98 -1.55 3.64
N GLN A 26 -15.99 -1.86 2.83
CA GLN A 26 -16.46 -1.01 1.72
C GLN A 26 -17.03 0.34 2.16
N LYS A 27 -17.28 0.56 3.47
CA LYS A 27 -17.65 1.90 3.98
C LYS A 27 -16.56 2.94 3.72
N PHE A 28 -15.29 2.51 3.62
CA PHE A 28 -14.16 3.38 3.29
C PHE A 28 -14.02 3.65 1.78
N ALA A 29 -14.90 3.09 0.96
CA ALA A 29 -14.91 3.29 -0.50
C ALA A 29 -16.18 4.02 -0.99
N ASP A 30 -16.77 4.86 -0.16
CA ASP A 30 -17.90 5.69 -0.53
C ASP A 30 -17.51 6.82 -1.53
N ALA A 31 -18.49 7.64 -1.92
CA ALA A 31 -18.30 8.68 -2.92
C ALA A 31 -17.31 9.76 -2.49
N ASP A 32 -17.28 10.12 -1.20
CA ASP A 32 -16.41 11.17 -0.68
C ASP A 32 -14.97 10.71 -0.60
N HIS A 33 -14.74 9.49 -0.11
CA HIS A 33 -13.42 8.86 -0.10
C HIS A 33 -12.88 8.66 -1.53
N ALA A 34 -13.75 8.20 -2.45
CA ALA A 34 -13.37 8.05 -3.86
C ALA A 34 -13.03 9.39 -4.53
N ASN A 35 -13.67 10.49 -4.13
CA ASN A 35 -13.31 11.84 -4.58
C ASN A 35 -11.89 12.22 -4.11
N GLN A 36 -11.61 12.04 -2.83
CA GLN A 36 -10.28 12.34 -2.27
C GLN A 36 -9.17 11.54 -2.97
N PHE A 37 -9.37 10.23 -3.19
CA PHE A 37 -8.43 9.41 -3.93
C PHE A 37 -8.26 9.88 -5.39
N HIS A 38 -9.34 10.25 -6.04
CA HIS A 38 -9.28 10.80 -7.40
C HIS A 38 -8.50 12.11 -7.45
N ASP A 39 -8.70 13.01 -6.49
CA ASP A 39 -7.96 14.29 -6.40
C ASP A 39 -6.46 14.06 -6.25
N LEU A 40 -6.04 13.05 -5.46
CA LEU A 40 -4.63 12.66 -5.36
C LEU A 40 -4.04 12.20 -6.70
N VAL A 41 -4.82 11.47 -7.51
CA VAL A 41 -4.42 11.05 -8.86
C VAL A 41 -4.25 12.25 -9.80
N LEU A 42 -5.01 13.33 -9.57
CA LEU A 42 -4.94 14.55 -10.37
C LEU A 42 -3.76 15.46 -10.02
N LEU A 43 -3.07 15.24 -8.91
CA LEU A 43 -1.88 16.00 -8.54
C LEU A 43 -0.80 15.93 -9.64
N GLN A 44 -0.02 17.01 -9.75
CA GLN A 44 1.05 17.09 -10.74
C GLN A 44 2.05 15.93 -10.57
N GLY A 45 2.25 15.17 -11.64
CA GLY A 45 3.18 14.04 -11.65
C GLY A 45 2.56 12.70 -11.25
N SER A 46 1.46 12.65 -10.48
CA SER A 46 0.85 11.41 -9.99
C SER A 46 0.49 10.44 -11.11
N ARG A 47 -0.15 10.92 -12.18
CA ARG A 47 -0.51 10.09 -13.34
C ARG A 47 0.71 9.44 -14.00
N ASN A 48 1.79 10.22 -14.17
CA ASN A 48 3.04 9.70 -14.73
C ASN A 48 3.67 8.64 -13.82
N ALA A 49 3.65 8.85 -12.50
CA ALA A 49 4.15 7.89 -11.52
C ALA A 49 3.35 6.58 -11.59
N ILE A 50 2.03 6.66 -11.51
CA ILE A 50 1.13 5.49 -11.60
C ILE A 50 1.35 4.72 -12.90
N LEU A 51 1.38 5.41 -14.06
CA LEU A 51 1.60 4.78 -15.36
C LEU A 51 3.00 4.15 -15.48
N SER A 52 4.00 4.74 -14.83
CA SER A 52 5.34 4.18 -14.82
C SER A 52 5.42 2.91 -13.96
N MET A 53 4.70 2.87 -12.84
CA MET A 53 4.63 1.69 -11.98
C MET A 53 3.86 0.54 -12.63
N THR A 54 2.73 0.85 -13.27
CA THR A 54 1.84 -0.17 -13.84
C THR A 54 2.27 -0.67 -15.21
N MET A 55 2.84 0.19 -16.04
CA MET A 55 3.21 -0.11 -17.43
C MET A 55 4.73 -0.21 -17.67
N GLY A 56 5.54 0.15 -16.66
CA GLY A 56 7.01 0.21 -16.75
C GLY A 56 7.74 -1.14 -16.74
N GLY A 57 7.01 -2.25 -16.76
CA GLY A 57 7.55 -3.59 -16.55
C GLY A 57 7.95 -3.82 -15.09
N ARG A 58 8.16 -5.09 -14.73
CA ARG A 58 8.70 -5.43 -13.40
C ARG A 58 10.11 -4.85 -13.28
N ARG A 59 10.24 -3.66 -12.72
CA ARG A 59 11.52 -3.23 -12.18
C ARG A 59 11.99 -4.34 -11.24
N GLN A 60 13.26 -4.66 -11.32
CA GLN A 60 13.90 -5.62 -10.45
C GLN A 60 13.47 -5.30 -9.00
N MET A 61 12.57 -6.10 -8.48
CA MET A 61 12.18 -5.99 -7.07
C MET A 61 13.44 -6.28 -6.26
N TYR A 62 13.66 -5.51 -5.23
CA TYR A 62 14.76 -5.77 -4.30
C TYR A 62 14.64 -7.22 -3.84
N GLY A 63 15.67 -8.01 -4.15
CA GLY A 63 15.71 -9.41 -3.76
C GLY A 63 16.08 -9.56 -2.27
N PRO A 64 16.05 -10.80 -1.75
CA PRO A 64 16.44 -11.14 -0.38
C PRO A 64 17.79 -10.51 0.04
N GLU A 65 18.78 -10.49 -0.87
CA GLU A 65 20.08 -9.85 -0.63
C GLU A 65 20.02 -8.35 -0.33
N SER A 66 18.99 -7.66 -0.81
CA SER A 66 18.80 -6.23 -0.52
C SER A 66 18.15 -6.03 0.84
N LEU A 67 17.24 -6.93 1.22
CA LEU A 67 16.56 -6.89 2.52
C LEU A 67 17.52 -7.24 3.66
N SER A 68 18.41 -8.22 3.46
CA SER A 68 19.42 -8.62 4.48
C SER A 68 20.42 -7.52 4.83
N LYS A 69 20.51 -6.46 4.03
CA LYS A 69 21.33 -5.27 4.34
C LYS A 69 20.65 -4.29 5.30
N ILE A 70 19.37 -4.51 5.60
CA ILE A 70 18.62 -3.66 6.55
C ILE A 70 18.96 -4.13 7.96
N THR A 71 19.71 -3.31 8.69
CA THR A 71 20.12 -3.57 10.08
C THR A 71 19.23 -2.85 11.09
N SER A 72 18.44 -1.89 10.65
CA SER A 72 17.50 -1.15 11.50
C SER A 72 16.35 -2.03 11.95
N PRO A 73 15.85 -1.86 13.19
CA PRO A 73 14.57 -2.43 13.59
C PRO A 73 13.48 -2.08 12.58
N THR A 74 12.70 -3.05 12.20
CA THR A 74 11.71 -2.90 11.10
C THR A 74 10.36 -3.44 11.54
N LEU A 75 9.32 -2.61 11.48
CA LEU A 75 7.93 -3.01 11.66
C LEU A 75 7.25 -3.12 10.30
N VAL A 76 6.67 -4.28 10.01
CA VAL A 76 5.82 -4.51 8.83
C VAL A 76 4.39 -4.72 9.30
N ILE A 77 3.48 -3.85 8.85
CA ILE A 77 2.05 -3.97 9.11
C ILE A 77 1.36 -4.33 7.78
N HIS A 78 0.54 -5.38 7.79
CA HIS A 78 -0.14 -5.87 6.59
C HIS A 78 -1.57 -6.29 6.92
N GLY A 79 -2.52 -5.97 6.05
CA GLY A 79 -3.88 -6.47 6.16
C GLY A 79 -3.98 -7.91 5.66
N GLU A 80 -4.72 -8.75 6.38
CA GLU A 80 -4.94 -10.16 6.00
C GLU A 80 -5.75 -10.26 4.70
N GLU A 81 -6.65 -9.29 4.47
CA GLU A 81 -7.56 -9.23 3.32
C GLU A 81 -7.03 -8.31 2.19
N ASP A 82 -5.70 -8.12 2.13
CA ASP A 82 -5.08 -7.31 1.09
C ASP A 82 -5.20 -7.97 -0.29
N ASN A 83 -6.10 -7.44 -1.13
CA ASN A 83 -6.35 -7.90 -2.49
C ASN A 83 -5.37 -7.30 -3.54
N ILE A 84 -4.43 -6.46 -3.11
CA ILE A 84 -3.40 -5.85 -3.99
C ILE A 84 -2.08 -6.60 -3.86
N ILE A 85 -1.65 -6.84 -2.62
CA ILE A 85 -0.43 -7.58 -2.30
C ILE A 85 -0.80 -8.58 -1.19
N GLY A 86 -0.83 -9.86 -1.50
CA GLY A 86 -1.16 -10.89 -0.50
C GLY A 86 -0.23 -10.84 0.72
N PHE A 87 -0.81 -10.96 1.90
CA PHE A 87 -0.11 -10.79 3.19
C PHE A 87 1.02 -11.82 3.39
N GLU A 88 0.97 -12.96 2.70
CA GLU A 88 2.02 -13.97 2.73
C GLU A 88 3.40 -13.41 2.33
N ARG A 89 3.39 -12.32 1.53
CA ARG A 89 4.64 -11.62 1.15
C ARG A 89 5.34 -10.95 2.33
N SER A 90 4.64 -10.75 3.44
CA SER A 90 5.26 -10.24 4.67
C SER A 90 6.30 -11.18 5.25
N SER A 91 6.17 -12.49 5.01
CA SER A 91 7.16 -13.49 5.45
C SER A 91 8.56 -13.22 4.90
N VAL A 92 8.62 -12.72 3.65
CA VAL A 92 9.90 -12.39 3.00
C VAL A 92 10.70 -11.35 3.80
N PHE A 93 10.01 -10.38 4.44
CA PHE A 93 10.68 -9.40 5.30
C PHE A 93 11.18 -10.08 6.59
N LYS A 94 10.36 -10.93 7.20
CA LYS A 94 10.75 -11.67 8.42
C LYS A 94 11.92 -12.60 8.20
N GLU A 95 11.98 -13.25 7.05
CA GLU A 95 13.02 -14.21 6.69
C GLU A 95 14.35 -13.52 6.34
N ASN A 96 14.34 -12.26 5.91
CA ASN A 96 15.51 -11.59 5.37
C ASN A 96 15.95 -10.35 6.15
N ILE A 97 15.21 -9.92 7.17
CA ILE A 97 15.58 -8.82 8.05
C ILE A 97 15.59 -9.33 9.49
N ASP A 98 16.76 -9.42 10.09
CA ASP A 98 16.93 -10.03 11.42
C ASP A 98 16.04 -9.42 12.49
N ASN A 99 15.88 -8.09 12.48
CA ASN A 99 15.11 -7.33 13.45
C ASN A 99 13.73 -6.93 12.92
N ALA A 100 13.08 -7.78 12.08
CA ALA A 100 11.74 -7.51 11.58
C ALA A 100 10.66 -8.06 12.52
N GLU A 101 9.69 -7.21 12.86
CA GLU A 101 8.42 -7.56 13.50
C GLU A 101 7.30 -7.49 12.45
N ILE A 102 6.42 -8.50 12.43
CA ILE A 102 5.29 -8.56 11.50
C ILE A 102 3.99 -8.47 12.28
N LYS A 103 3.10 -7.57 11.87
CA LYS A 103 1.74 -7.43 12.36
C LYS A 103 0.76 -7.68 11.21
N ILE A 104 0.01 -8.77 11.28
CA ILE A 104 -1.08 -9.05 10.34
C ILE A 104 -2.39 -8.63 10.99
N TYR A 105 -3.17 -7.82 10.27
CA TYR A 105 -4.44 -7.29 10.74
C TYR A 105 -5.61 -8.02 10.07
N PRO A 106 -6.38 -8.83 10.80
CA PRO A 106 -7.57 -9.46 10.26
C PRO A 106 -8.61 -8.39 9.92
N GLU A 107 -9.43 -8.68 8.90
CA GLU A 107 -10.49 -7.80 8.40
C GLU A 107 -9.99 -6.41 7.94
N ILE A 108 -8.76 -6.33 7.47
CA ILE A 108 -8.12 -5.13 6.94
C ILE A 108 -7.53 -5.44 5.56
N GLY A 109 -7.69 -4.51 4.63
CA GLY A 109 -7.14 -4.59 3.27
C GLY A 109 -5.73 -3.99 3.16
N HIS A 110 -5.48 -3.36 2.02
CA HIS A 110 -4.17 -2.79 1.66
C HIS A 110 -3.80 -1.52 2.44
N LEU A 111 -4.74 -0.90 3.12
CA LEU A 111 -4.57 0.41 3.75
C LEU A 111 -4.85 0.36 5.27
N PRO A 112 -4.03 -0.37 6.08
CA PRO A 112 -4.24 -0.49 7.52
C PRO A 112 -4.38 0.85 8.23
N MET A 113 -3.55 1.84 7.86
CA MET A 113 -3.57 3.18 8.45
C MET A 113 -4.86 3.95 8.14
N TYR A 114 -5.62 3.51 7.15
CA TYR A 114 -6.86 4.13 6.71
C TYR A 114 -8.09 3.43 7.27
N GLU A 115 -8.05 2.10 7.30
CA GLU A 115 -9.17 1.28 7.79
C GLU A 115 -9.18 1.15 9.33
N ASP A 116 -8.00 1.09 9.97
CA ASP A 116 -7.85 1.08 11.43
C ASP A 116 -6.69 1.99 11.88
N PRO A 117 -6.88 3.31 11.83
CA PRO A 117 -5.84 4.28 12.17
C PRO A 117 -5.41 4.20 13.64
N VAL A 118 -6.34 3.87 14.54
CA VAL A 118 -6.07 3.81 15.98
C VAL A 118 -5.14 2.64 16.29
N ARG A 119 -5.46 1.46 15.82
CA ARG A 119 -4.62 0.27 15.99
C ARG A 119 -3.26 0.46 15.35
N THR A 120 -3.24 0.97 14.10
CA THR A 120 -2.00 1.24 13.37
C THR A 120 -1.11 2.21 14.13
N ALA A 121 -1.66 3.32 14.62
CA ALA A 121 -0.89 4.30 15.41
C ALA A 121 -0.35 3.70 16.71
N ASN A 122 -1.17 2.93 17.43
CA ASN A 122 -0.76 2.30 18.70
C ASN A 122 0.38 1.28 18.49
N ASP A 123 0.29 0.46 17.44
CA ASP A 123 1.34 -0.51 17.13
C ASP A 123 2.65 0.17 16.72
N ILE A 124 2.57 1.27 15.96
CA ILE A 124 3.75 2.08 15.61
C ILE A 124 4.36 2.72 16.86
N ILE A 125 3.55 3.35 17.72
CA ILE A 125 4.03 3.98 18.95
C ILE A 125 4.69 2.94 19.86
N LYS A 126 4.05 1.79 20.04
CA LYS A 126 4.63 0.71 20.84
C LYS A 126 5.95 0.23 20.29
N PHE A 127 6.04 0.01 18.99
CA PHE A 127 7.28 -0.39 18.33
C PHE A 127 8.43 0.58 18.62
N PHE A 128 8.19 1.90 18.57
CA PHE A 128 9.20 2.90 18.91
C PHE A 128 9.55 2.97 20.39
N GLN A 129 8.63 2.58 21.28
CA GLN A 129 8.90 2.53 22.72
C GLN A 129 9.72 1.31 23.13
N ASP A 130 9.67 0.25 22.33
CA ASP A 130 10.36 -1.02 22.59
C ASP A 130 11.78 -1.05 21.96
N LEU A 131 12.22 0.03 21.26
CA LEU A 131 13.57 0.21 20.69
C LEU A 131 14.57 0.70 21.75
#